data_7f23c3811370cc973bc7e906fad6b57b
#
_entry.id   7f23c3811370cc973bc7e906fad6b57b
#
_cell.length_a   1.000
_cell.length_b   1.000
_cell.length_c   1.000
_cell.angle_alpha   90.00
_cell.angle_beta   90.00
_cell.angle_gamma   90.00
#
_symmetry.space_group_name_H-M   'P 1'
#
loop_
_entity.id
_entity.type
_entity.pdbx_description
1 polymer ?
#
loop_
_entity_poly.entity_id
_entity_poly.type
_entity_poly.pdbx_seq_one_letter_code
_entity_poly.pdbx_strand_id
1 'polypeptide(L)'
;MSRGAKWGVGIVAVLFLMGSFAYVNRAEIALTLVGIAVKRRTPVGPYQEIVWSTGVDPQGRAPGERPPNIVLILADDLGWNDLTFGGGGVAGGSVPTPHIDSIAAEGVSFTNGYAANATCAPSRAALMSGRYGTRFGFEFTPTPPGMQQLAGLAPRSPGRLRETIVHEDAEPVEYQDMGMPSTEITLAELLAGQGYHTVHIGKWHLGRSVGMAPHDQGFDESLLMASGLYLPEDHPDVVNSKQDFD
;
A
#
# COMPACT_ATOMS: atom_id res chain seq x y z
N MET A 1 0.96 53.74 30.46
CA MET A 1 0.51 53.18 29.15
C MET A 1 -0.95 53.46 28.96
N SER A 2 -1.31 54.11 27.85
CA SER A 2 -2.69 54.36 27.48
C SER A 2 -3.46 53.06 27.27
N ARG A 3 -4.80 53.05 27.40
CA ARG A 3 -5.62 51.85 27.15
C ARG A 3 -5.34 51.23 25.76
N GLY A 4 -5.13 52.03 24.73
CA GLY A 4 -4.79 51.57 23.38
C GLY A 4 -3.44 50.86 23.29
N ALA A 5 -2.41 51.28 24.04
CA ALA A 5 -1.13 50.64 24.07
C ALA A 5 -1.17 49.23 24.73
N LYS A 6 -2.04 49.05 25.73
CA LYS A 6 -2.26 47.73 26.37
C LYS A 6 -2.95 46.75 25.40
N TRP A 7 -3.92 47.21 24.62
CA TRP A 7 -4.59 46.42 23.58
C TRP A 7 -3.62 46.01 22.44
N GLY A 8 -2.77 46.95 22.01
CA GLY A 8 -1.75 46.66 20.99
C GLY A 8 -0.76 45.59 21.43
N VAL A 9 -0.24 45.65 22.66
CA VAL A 9 0.65 44.62 23.21
C VAL A 9 -0.06 43.27 23.33
N GLY A 10 -1.33 43.25 23.75
CA GLY A 10 -2.11 42.01 23.82
C GLY A 10 -2.29 41.34 22.46
N ILE A 11 -2.62 42.13 21.41
CA ILE A 11 -2.75 41.58 20.03
C ILE A 11 -1.44 41.02 19.52
N VAL A 12 -0.32 41.72 19.71
CA VAL A 12 1.00 41.25 19.31
C VAL A 12 1.38 39.95 20.02
N ALA A 13 1.12 39.87 21.32
CA ALA A 13 1.37 38.65 22.10
C ALA A 13 0.55 37.44 21.57
N VAL A 14 -0.74 37.66 21.28
CA VAL A 14 -1.61 36.61 20.72
C VAL A 14 -1.11 36.16 19.34
N LEU A 15 -0.76 37.09 18.46
CA LEU A 15 -0.23 36.75 17.12
C LEU A 15 1.09 36.00 17.23
N PHE A 16 1.97 36.36 18.16
CA PHE A 16 3.22 35.66 18.42
C PHE A 16 2.98 34.22 18.90
N LEU A 17 2.04 34.06 19.86
CA LEU A 17 1.66 32.73 20.36
C LEU A 17 1.05 31.86 19.25
N MET A 18 0.17 32.40 18.42
CA MET A 18 -0.43 31.71 17.29
C MET A 18 0.64 31.33 16.26
N GLY A 19 1.56 32.23 15.94
CA GLY A 19 2.68 31.96 15.04
C GLY A 19 3.61 30.88 15.58
N SER A 20 3.94 30.93 16.86
CA SER A 20 4.75 29.92 17.52
C SER A 20 4.05 28.54 17.53
N PHE A 21 2.76 28.51 17.84
CA PHE A 21 1.95 27.29 17.78
C PHE A 21 1.92 26.71 16.37
N ALA A 22 1.65 27.53 15.36
CA ALA A 22 1.64 27.10 13.96
C ALA A 22 3.01 26.61 13.50
N TYR A 23 4.08 27.25 13.94
CA TYR A 23 5.45 26.82 13.61
C TYR A 23 5.81 25.47 14.24
N VAL A 24 5.49 25.28 15.53
CA VAL A 24 5.75 24.01 16.24
C VAL A 24 4.93 22.86 15.63
N ASN A 25 3.67 23.12 15.29
CA ASN A 25 2.76 22.08 14.77
C ASN A 25 2.65 22.10 13.24
N ARG A 26 3.58 22.74 12.53
CA ARG A 26 3.49 22.92 11.07
C ARG A 26 3.34 21.63 10.26
N ALA A 27 3.97 20.54 10.69
CA ALA A 27 3.87 19.25 10.01
C ALA A 27 2.46 18.66 10.17
N GLU A 28 1.92 18.66 11.37
CA GLU A 28 0.57 18.17 11.66
C GLU A 28 -0.51 19.01 10.95
N ILE A 29 -0.34 20.35 10.96
CA ILE A 29 -1.22 21.27 10.24
C ILE A 29 -1.15 20.99 8.72
N ALA A 30 0.06 20.82 8.16
CA ALA A 30 0.25 20.53 6.74
C ALA A 30 -0.41 19.19 6.37
N LEU A 31 -0.17 18.14 7.13
CA LEU A 31 -0.78 16.83 6.90
C LEU A 31 -2.31 16.88 6.99
N THR A 32 -2.86 17.61 7.96
CA THR A 32 -4.30 17.81 8.09
C THR A 32 -4.88 18.53 6.87
N LEU A 33 -4.22 19.59 6.40
CA LEU A 33 -4.66 20.34 5.21
C LEU A 33 -4.58 19.49 3.94
N VAL A 34 -3.51 18.69 3.79
CA VAL A 34 -3.38 17.74 2.70
C VAL A 34 -4.49 16.71 2.76
N GLY A 35 -4.76 16.11 3.91
CA GLY A 35 -5.87 15.16 4.09
C GLY A 35 -7.24 15.75 3.71
N ILE A 36 -7.50 17.01 4.11
CA ILE A 36 -8.73 17.70 3.72
C ILE A 36 -8.79 17.94 2.20
N ALA A 37 -7.67 18.33 1.59
CA ALA A 37 -7.60 18.59 0.16
C ALA A 37 -7.80 17.31 -0.65
N VAL A 38 -7.17 16.21 -0.23
CA VAL A 38 -7.32 14.88 -0.83
C VAL A 38 -8.77 14.42 -0.73
N LYS A 39 -9.36 14.42 0.48
CA LYS A 39 -10.77 14.02 0.69
C LYS A 39 -11.76 14.82 -0.18
N ARG A 40 -11.45 16.08 -0.51
CA ARG A 40 -12.28 16.90 -1.40
C ARG A 40 -12.09 16.57 -2.88
N ARG A 41 -10.88 16.15 -3.28
CA ARG A 41 -10.56 15.84 -4.68
C ARG A 41 -10.93 14.41 -5.06
N THR A 42 -10.92 13.50 -4.10
CA THR A 42 -11.23 12.09 -4.29
C THR A 42 -12.47 11.68 -3.49
N PRO A 43 -13.67 12.13 -3.91
CA PRO A 43 -14.90 11.73 -3.23
C PRO A 43 -15.15 10.24 -3.41
N VAL A 44 -15.64 9.60 -2.36
CA VAL A 44 -16.13 8.21 -2.42
C VAL A 44 -17.23 8.13 -3.48
N GLY A 45 -17.06 7.23 -4.45
CA GLY A 45 -18.07 6.96 -5.47
C GLY A 45 -19.27 6.19 -4.91
N PRO A 46 -20.39 6.15 -5.64
CA PRO A 46 -21.50 5.30 -5.23
C PRO A 46 -21.09 3.83 -5.26
N TYR A 47 -21.69 3.04 -4.37
CA TYR A 47 -21.50 1.58 -4.38
C TYR A 47 -21.82 1.01 -5.76
N GLN A 48 -20.93 0.16 -6.26
CA GLN A 48 -21.12 -0.60 -7.49
C GLN A 48 -21.04 -2.08 -7.16
N GLU A 49 -22.07 -2.82 -7.56
CA GLU A 49 -22.05 -4.26 -7.47
C GLU A 49 -21.00 -4.82 -8.43
N ILE A 50 -20.14 -5.69 -7.91
CA ILE A 50 -19.09 -6.33 -8.70
C ILE A 50 -19.63 -7.69 -9.14
N VAL A 51 -19.76 -7.85 -10.46
CA VAL A 51 -20.15 -9.11 -11.08
C VAL A 51 -18.89 -9.75 -11.66
N TRP A 52 -18.47 -10.86 -11.06
CA TRP A 52 -17.37 -11.65 -11.57
C TRP A 52 -17.83 -12.54 -12.73
N SER A 53 -16.98 -12.67 -13.74
CA SER A 53 -17.23 -13.66 -14.79
C SER A 53 -17.08 -15.06 -14.21
N THR A 54 -17.96 -15.97 -14.63
CA THR A 54 -17.80 -17.38 -14.30
C THR A 54 -16.66 -17.94 -15.13
N GLY A 55 -15.53 -18.27 -14.47
CA GLY A 55 -14.39 -18.86 -15.14
C GLY A 55 -14.80 -20.18 -15.83
N VAL A 56 -14.74 -20.17 -17.14
CA VAL A 56 -14.88 -21.38 -17.94
C VAL A 56 -13.48 -21.90 -18.23
N ASP A 57 -13.24 -23.20 -18.02
CA ASP A 57 -11.96 -23.76 -18.41
C ASP A 57 -11.77 -23.58 -19.94
N PRO A 58 -10.83 -22.73 -20.40
CA PRO A 58 -10.64 -22.43 -21.80
C PRO A 58 -10.20 -23.65 -22.61
N GLN A 59 -9.73 -24.72 -21.95
CA GLN A 59 -9.34 -25.97 -22.59
C GLN A 59 -10.43 -27.03 -22.58
N GLY A 60 -11.62 -26.69 -21.99
CA GLY A 60 -12.77 -27.60 -21.95
C GLY A 60 -12.56 -28.92 -21.22
N ARG A 61 -11.58 -28.96 -20.30
CA ARG A 61 -11.23 -30.18 -19.55
C ARG A 61 -12.35 -30.58 -18.60
N ALA A 62 -12.54 -31.87 -18.43
CA ALA A 62 -13.47 -32.38 -17.42
C ALA A 62 -12.99 -32.00 -16.00
N PRO A 63 -13.91 -31.90 -15.01
CA PRO A 63 -13.55 -31.50 -13.64
C PRO A 63 -12.41 -32.32 -13.01
N GLY A 64 -12.28 -33.60 -13.35
CA GLY A 64 -11.20 -34.46 -12.85
C GLY A 64 -9.87 -34.34 -13.60
N GLU A 65 -9.85 -33.65 -14.72
CA GLU A 65 -8.66 -33.41 -15.55
C GLU A 65 -8.10 -32.00 -15.39
N ARG A 66 -8.81 -31.15 -14.65
CA ARG A 66 -8.36 -29.78 -14.37
C ARG A 66 -7.22 -29.78 -13.36
N PRO A 67 -6.22 -28.91 -13.53
CA PRO A 67 -5.25 -28.67 -12.49
C PRO A 67 -5.92 -28.06 -11.24
N PRO A 68 -5.32 -28.20 -10.05
CA PRO A 68 -5.90 -27.66 -8.82
C PRO A 68 -6.03 -26.14 -8.91
N ASN A 69 -7.06 -25.60 -8.26
CA ASN A 69 -7.15 -24.15 -8.04
C ASN A 69 -6.00 -23.70 -7.13
N ILE A 70 -5.49 -22.51 -7.39
CA ILE A 70 -4.41 -21.89 -6.62
C ILE A 70 -4.97 -20.62 -5.99
N VAL A 71 -4.95 -20.52 -4.67
CA VAL A 71 -5.30 -19.31 -3.92
C VAL A 71 -4.05 -18.81 -3.21
N LEU A 72 -3.53 -17.67 -3.64
CA LEU A 72 -2.39 -16.99 -3.02
C LEU A 72 -2.92 -15.86 -2.13
N ILE A 73 -2.72 -15.97 -0.83
CA ILE A 73 -3.08 -14.94 0.14
C ILE A 73 -1.80 -14.28 0.64
N LEU A 74 -1.61 -13.00 0.32
CA LEU A 74 -0.48 -12.20 0.79
C LEU A 74 -0.96 -11.22 1.85
N ALA A 75 -0.61 -11.49 3.10
CA ALA A 75 -0.88 -10.58 4.19
C ALA A 75 0.09 -9.37 4.13
N ASP A 76 -0.48 -8.18 4.27
CA ASP A 76 0.28 -6.91 4.24
C ASP A 76 0.71 -6.54 5.66
N ASP A 77 1.99 -6.24 5.83
CA ASP A 77 2.61 -5.84 7.10
C ASP A 77 2.39 -6.82 8.28
N LEU A 78 2.26 -8.12 7.97
CA LEU A 78 2.15 -9.16 9.00
C LEU A 78 3.54 -9.51 9.54
N GLY A 79 3.74 -9.30 10.84
CA GLY A 79 4.99 -9.64 11.52
C GLY A 79 5.12 -11.13 11.79
N TRP A 80 6.36 -11.60 11.88
CA TRP A 80 6.69 -13.02 12.18
C TRP A 80 5.98 -13.57 13.42
N ASN A 81 5.79 -12.72 14.44
CA ASN A 81 5.22 -13.14 15.72
C ASN A 81 3.75 -12.71 15.90
N ASP A 82 3.08 -12.27 14.84
CA ASP A 82 1.70 -11.77 14.95
C ASP A 82 0.65 -12.90 14.95
N LEU A 83 1.03 -14.07 14.43
CA LEU A 83 0.19 -15.27 14.43
C LEU A 83 0.30 -16.05 15.75
N THR A 84 -0.82 -16.63 16.20
CA THR A 84 -0.83 -17.52 17.37
C THR A 84 -0.23 -18.89 17.08
N PHE A 85 -0.08 -19.25 15.84
CA PHE A 85 0.66 -20.44 15.43
C PHE A 85 2.12 -20.38 15.91
N GLY A 86 2.58 -21.45 16.51
CA GLY A 86 3.96 -21.54 17.05
C GLY A 86 4.17 -20.85 18.40
N GLY A 87 3.10 -20.40 19.05
CA GLY A 87 3.17 -19.80 20.41
C GLY A 87 3.41 -18.28 20.40
N GLY A 88 3.26 -17.62 19.24
CA GLY A 88 3.27 -16.16 19.11
C GLY A 88 1.91 -15.52 19.36
N GLY A 89 1.70 -14.39 18.72
CA GLY A 89 0.44 -13.65 18.71
C GLY A 89 0.56 -12.23 19.26
N VAL A 90 -0.22 -11.32 18.64
CA VAL A 90 -0.29 -9.91 19.04
C VAL A 90 -0.74 -9.80 20.50
N ALA A 91 -0.13 -8.87 21.24
CA ALA A 91 -0.43 -8.62 22.66
C ALA A 91 -0.38 -9.90 23.52
N GLY A 92 0.64 -10.74 23.32
CA GLY A 92 0.81 -12.00 24.08
C GLY A 92 -0.24 -13.07 23.75
N GLY A 93 -0.74 -13.07 22.51
CA GLY A 93 -1.73 -14.04 22.02
C GLY A 93 -3.18 -13.68 22.34
N SER A 94 -3.44 -12.46 22.82
CA SER A 94 -4.81 -12.00 23.10
C SER A 94 -5.66 -11.77 21.84
N VAL A 95 -5.01 -11.68 20.68
CA VAL A 95 -5.66 -11.63 19.35
C VAL A 95 -5.41 -12.97 18.66
N PRO A 96 -6.29 -13.95 18.79
CA PRO A 96 -6.09 -15.27 18.21
C PRO A 96 -6.28 -15.29 16.70
N THR A 97 -5.53 -16.15 16.00
CA THR A 97 -5.60 -16.33 14.55
C THR A 97 -6.01 -17.76 14.14
N PRO A 98 -7.15 -18.29 14.66
CA PRO A 98 -7.43 -19.73 14.57
C PRO A 98 -7.57 -20.25 13.14
N HIS A 99 -8.08 -19.43 12.22
CA HIS A 99 -8.24 -19.84 10.82
C HIS A 99 -6.93 -19.87 10.05
N ILE A 100 -6.02 -18.95 10.33
CA ILE A 100 -4.67 -18.97 9.75
C ILE A 100 -3.87 -20.10 10.35
N ASP A 101 -3.99 -20.29 11.66
CA ASP A 101 -3.33 -21.38 12.39
C ASP A 101 -3.78 -22.77 11.90
N SER A 102 -5.06 -22.92 11.51
CA SER A 102 -5.55 -24.18 10.94
C SER A 102 -4.91 -24.49 9.58
N ILE A 103 -4.65 -23.49 8.75
CA ILE A 103 -3.92 -23.69 7.49
C ILE A 103 -2.51 -24.25 7.75
N ALA A 104 -1.84 -23.69 8.75
CA ALA A 104 -0.51 -24.18 9.14
C ALA A 104 -0.55 -25.59 9.74
N ALA A 105 -1.59 -25.92 10.51
CA ALA A 105 -1.76 -27.23 11.14
C ALA A 105 -2.14 -28.33 10.16
N GLU A 106 -2.91 -28.00 9.12
CA GLU A 106 -3.39 -28.95 8.11
C GLU A 106 -2.47 -29.01 6.88
N GLY A 107 -1.55 -28.05 6.74
CA GLY A 107 -0.68 -27.89 5.60
C GLY A 107 0.80 -28.02 5.95
N VAL A 108 1.62 -27.18 5.30
CA VAL A 108 3.07 -27.11 5.51
C VAL A 108 3.46 -25.69 5.90
N SER A 109 4.13 -25.57 7.05
CA SER A 109 4.70 -24.30 7.51
C SER A 109 6.20 -24.25 7.17
N PHE A 110 6.61 -23.20 6.46
CA PHE A 110 7.99 -22.93 6.12
C PHE A 110 8.63 -22.01 7.15
N THR A 111 9.42 -22.57 8.07
CA THR A 111 10.05 -21.82 9.16
C THR A 111 11.15 -20.85 8.69
N ASN A 112 11.72 -21.09 7.52
CA ASN A 112 12.77 -20.26 6.90
C ASN A 112 12.28 -19.55 5.63
N GLY A 113 11.00 -19.15 5.58
CA GLY A 113 10.45 -18.31 4.54
C GLY A 113 10.76 -16.84 4.83
N TYR A 114 11.39 -16.14 3.90
CA TYR A 114 11.76 -14.73 4.03
C TYR A 114 11.12 -13.90 2.95
N ALA A 115 10.56 -12.74 3.34
CA ALA A 115 10.18 -11.72 2.37
C ALA A 115 11.43 -11.19 1.66
N ALA A 116 11.33 -10.97 0.35
CA ALA A 116 12.47 -10.54 -0.46
C ALA A 116 12.92 -9.09 -0.17
N ASN A 117 12.03 -8.29 0.43
CA ASN A 117 12.32 -6.92 0.84
C ASN A 117 11.51 -6.59 2.10
N ALA A 118 11.96 -5.59 2.86
CA ALA A 118 11.31 -5.13 4.08
C ALA A 118 10.10 -4.21 3.82
N THR A 119 9.90 -3.77 2.58
CA THR A 119 8.78 -2.88 2.20
C THR A 119 7.87 -3.54 1.16
N CYS A 120 6.61 -3.07 1.12
CA CYS A 120 5.52 -3.73 0.40
C CYS A 120 5.77 -3.84 -1.11
N ALA A 121 6.02 -2.75 -1.83
CA ALA A 121 6.09 -2.78 -3.28
C ALA A 121 7.19 -3.70 -3.84
N PRO A 122 8.48 -3.57 -3.45
CA PRO A 122 9.53 -4.45 -3.97
C PRO A 122 9.39 -5.89 -3.47
N SER A 123 8.80 -6.14 -2.29
CA SER A 123 8.48 -7.49 -1.83
C SER A 123 7.40 -8.14 -2.70
N ARG A 124 6.36 -7.39 -3.08
CA ARG A 124 5.31 -7.83 -4.00
C ARG A 124 5.85 -8.09 -5.39
N ALA A 125 6.69 -7.20 -5.91
CA ALA A 125 7.35 -7.39 -7.20
C ALA A 125 8.19 -8.67 -7.23
N ALA A 126 8.94 -8.92 -6.16
CA ALA A 126 9.74 -10.14 -6.06
C ALA A 126 8.87 -11.41 -5.98
N LEU A 127 7.74 -11.36 -5.26
CA LEU A 127 6.79 -12.47 -5.19
C LEU A 127 6.19 -12.77 -6.57
N MET A 128 5.76 -11.72 -7.29
CA MET A 128 5.13 -11.87 -8.60
C MET A 128 6.10 -12.34 -9.68
N SER A 129 7.35 -11.85 -9.66
CA SER A 129 8.34 -12.18 -10.69
C SER A 129 9.25 -13.38 -10.34
N GLY A 130 9.27 -13.82 -9.07
CA GLY A 130 10.24 -14.80 -8.59
C GLY A 130 11.68 -14.27 -8.56
N ARG A 131 11.90 -12.94 -8.65
CA ARG A 131 13.22 -12.30 -8.73
C ARG A 131 13.33 -11.15 -7.73
N TYR A 132 14.51 -10.95 -7.19
CA TYR A 132 14.75 -9.77 -6.34
C TYR A 132 14.64 -8.47 -7.14
N GLY A 133 14.02 -7.44 -6.57
CA GLY A 133 13.81 -6.12 -7.18
C GLY A 133 15.10 -5.46 -7.70
N THR A 134 16.25 -5.74 -7.07
CA THR A 134 17.58 -5.30 -7.52
C THR A 134 17.94 -5.80 -8.94
N ARG A 135 17.28 -6.85 -9.41
CA ARG A 135 17.55 -7.43 -10.76
C ARG A 135 16.93 -6.62 -11.89
N PHE A 136 15.91 -5.80 -11.58
CA PHE A 136 15.15 -5.01 -12.55
C PHE A 136 14.89 -3.57 -12.10
N GLY A 137 15.60 -3.12 -11.05
CA GLY A 137 15.59 -1.71 -10.62
C GLY A 137 14.36 -1.29 -9.81
N PHE A 138 13.63 -2.22 -9.20
CA PHE A 138 12.48 -1.92 -8.35
C PHE A 138 12.75 -2.28 -6.89
N GLU A 139 13.55 -1.45 -6.22
CA GLU A 139 14.13 -1.74 -4.89
C GLU A 139 13.43 -1.05 -3.73
N PHE A 140 12.68 0.02 -4.03
CA PHE A 140 12.04 0.86 -3.03
C PHE A 140 10.55 1.00 -3.31
N THR A 141 9.78 1.25 -2.24
CA THR A 141 8.37 1.58 -2.37
C THR A 141 8.21 2.94 -3.03
N PRO A 142 7.47 3.05 -4.14
CA PRO A 142 7.14 4.33 -4.75
C PRO A 142 6.51 5.28 -3.73
N THR A 143 6.88 6.54 -3.83
CA THR A 143 6.37 7.59 -2.95
C THR A 143 5.75 8.69 -3.79
N PRO A 144 4.50 9.11 -3.53
CA PRO A 144 3.85 10.18 -4.27
C PRO A 144 4.68 11.47 -4.30
N PRO A 145 4.70 12.20 -5.42
CA PRO A 145 5.37 13.49 -5.51
C PRO A 145 4.94 14.44 -4.40
N GLY A 146 5.89 15.10 -3.76
CA GLY A 146 5.64 16.01 -2.63
C GLY A 146 5.61 15.34 -1.24
N MET A 147 5.44 14.05 -1.14
CA MET A 147 5.48 13.36 0.17
C MET A 147 6.89 13.38 0.78
N GLN A 148 7.92 13.33 -0.05
CA GLN A 148 9.32 13.53 0.37
C GLN A 148 9.54 14.93 0.94
N GLN A 149 8.91 15.95 0.36
CA GLN A 149 8.97 17.32 0.85
C GLN A 149 8.27 17.45 2.21
N LEU A 150 7.13 16.76 2.39
CA LEU A 150 6.43 16.72 3.68
C LEU A 150 7.26 15.99 4.76
N ALA A 151 7.91 14.89 4.40
CA ALA A 151 8.83 14.20 5.30
C ALA A 151 10.00 15.09 5.73
N GLY A 152 10.49 15.95 4.83
CA GLY A 152 11.50 16.96 5.13
C GLY A 152 11.06 18.04 6.14
N LEU A 153 9.77 18.22 6.38
CA LEU A 153 9.22 19.13 7.39
C LEU A 153 9.20 18.54 8.80
N ALA A 154 9.37 17.22 8.93
CA ALA A 154 9.38 16.56 10.22
C ALA A 154 10.55 17.04 11.09
N PRO A 155 10.37 17.22 12.42
CA PRO A 155 11.44 17.59 13.31
C PRO A 155 12.58 16.57 13.26
N ARG A 156 13.81 17.03 13.07
CA ARG A 156 14.97 16.16 13.07
C ARG A 156 15.25 15.64 14.49
N SER A 157 15.28 14.35 14.65
CA SER A 157 15.76 13.72 15.88
C SER A 157 17.28 13.63 15.85
N PRO A 158 17.99 14.06 16.90
CA PRO A 158 19.44 13.91 16.98
C PRO A 158 19.86 12.43 16.83
N GLY A 159 20.85 12.17 15.99
CA GLY A 159 21.40 10.82 15.80
C GLY A 159 20.69 9.94 14.77
N ARG A 160 19.64 10.40 14.13
CA ARG A 160 19.06 9.68 12.97
C ARG A 160 19.80 10.03 11.67
N LEU A 161 19.92 9.04 10.81
CA LEU A 161 20.36 9.22 9.43
C LEU A 161 19.41 10.18 8.70
N ARG A 162 19.87 10.82 7.64
CA ARG A 162 18.99 11.62 6.77
C ARG A 162 17.95 10.68 6.17
N GLU A 163 16.70 10.98 6.41
CA GLU A 163 15.57 10.16 5.94
C GLU A 163 15.34 10.30 4.44
N THR A 164 15.78 11.41 3.83
CA THR A 164 15.52 11.68 2.42
C THR A 164 16.65 12.48 1.80
N ILE A 165 17.12 12.02 0.64
CA ILE A 165 17.95 12.81 -0.27
C ILE A 165 17.04 13.20 -1.44
N VAL A 166 16.76 14.49 -1.57
CA VAL A 166 16.06 15.04 -2.74
C VAL A 166 17.11 15.37 -3.79
N HIS A 167 17.04 14.74 -4.94
CA HIS A 167 17.85 15.10 -6.10
C HIS A 167 17.08 16.20 -6.86
N GLU A 168 17.54 17.44 -6.75
CA GLU A 168 16.89 18.61 -7.38
C GLU A 168 16.92 18.55 -8.91
N ASP A 169 17.89 17.82 -9.48
CA ASP A 169 18.10 17.69 -10.93
C ASP A 169 17.38 16.47 -11.55
N ALA A 170 16.69 15.65 -10.76
CA ALA A 170 15.97 14.50 -11.29
C ALA A 170 14.59 14.91 -11.82
N GLU A 171 14.31 14.58 -13.07
CA GLU A 171 12.95 14.71 -13.61
C GLU A 171 11.99 13.86 -12.76
N PRO A 172 10.90 14.47 -12.28
CA PRO A 172 9.94 13.73 -11.46
C PRO A 172 9.23 12.68 -12.30
N VAL A 173 9.28 11.44 -11.85
CA VAL A 173 8.46 10.36 -12.40
C VAL A 173 7.08 10.44 -11.73
N GLU A 174 6.02 10.37 -12.53
CA GLU A 174 4.66 10.33 -11.98
C GLU A 174 4.47 9.07 -11.14
N TYR A 175 3.75 9.18 -10.04
CA TYR A 175 3.58 8.07 -9.09
C TYR A 175 3.02 6.81 -9.75
N GLN A 176 2.08 6.96 -10.65
CA GLN A 176 1.46 5.87 -11.41
C GLN A 176 2.44 5.13 -12.32
N ASP A 177 3.54 5.79 -12.72
CA ASP A 177 4.59 5.25 -13.59
C ASP A 177 5.73 4.60 -12.79
N MET A 178 5.67 4.68 -11.47
CA MET A 178 6.61 4.02 -10.57
C MET A 178 6.13 2.59 -10.28
N GLY A 179 6.47 1.65 -11.14
CA GLY A 179 6.00 0.28 -11.02
C GLY A 179 7.00 -0.77 -11.48
N MET A 180 6.58 -2.02 -11.39
CA MET A 180 7.35 -3.14 -11.92
C MET A 180 7.35 -3.09 -13.45
N PRO A 181 8.52 -3.17 -14.10
CA PRO A 181 8.57 -3.16 -15.56
C PRO A 181 7.78 -4.32 -16.19
N SER A 182 7.06 -4.03 -17.27
CA SER A 182 6.32 -5.04 -18.05
C SER A 182 7.20 -6.09 -18.75
N THR A 183 8.50 -5.92 -18.67
CA THR A 183 9.47 -6.92 -19.17
C THR A 183 9.70 -8.07 -18.17
N GLU A 184 9.26 -7.90 -16.93
CA GLU A 184 9.30 -8.97 -15.93
C GLU A 184 8.07 -9.85 -16.08
N ILE A 185 8.32 -11.17 -16.24
CA ILE A 185 7.25 -12.17 -16.34
C ILE A 185 6.71 -12.46 -14.95
N THR A 186 5.40 -12.36 -14.79
CA THR A 186 4.72 -12.59 -13.53
C THR A 186 4.23 -14.03 -13.36
N LEU A 187 3.96 -14.39 -12.11
CA LEU A 187 3.28 -15.64 -11.77
C LEU A 187 1.91 -15.76 -12.48
N ALA A 188 1.18 -14.63 -12.60
CA ALA A 188 -0.12 -14.62 -13.27
C ALA A 188 0.01 -14.91 -14.76
N GLU A 189 0.97 -14.30 -15.46
CA GLU A 189 1.25 -14.59 -16.88
C GLU A 189 1.64 -16.05 -17.11
N LEU A 190 2.46 -16.61 -16.23
CA LEU A 190 2.83 -18.03 -16.31
C LEU A 190 1.60 -18.95 -16.16
N LEU A 191 0.73 -18.65 -15.20
CA LEU A 191 -0.47 -19.44 -14.96
C LEU A 191 -1.51 -19.25 -16.07
N ALA A 192 -1.71 -18.03 -16.56
CA ALA A 192 -2.55 -17.75 -17.71
C ALA A 192 -2.08 -18.54 -18.94
N GLY A 193 -0.76 -18.61 -19.19
CA GLY A 193 -0.15 -19.42 -20.23
C GLY A 193 -0.40 -20.93 -20.07
N GLN A 194 -0.71 -21.40 -18.87
CA GLN A 194 -1.12 -22.79 -18.59
C GLN A 194 -2.65 -22.99 -18.62
N GLY A 195 -3.41 -21.95 -19.01
CA GLY A 195 -4.86 -21.99 -19.11
C GLY A 195 -5.60 -21.82 -17.80
N TYR A 196 -4.99 -21.21 -16.80
CA TYR A 196 -5.70 -20.74 -15.62
C TYR A 196 -6.44 -19.43 -15.92
N HIS A 197 -7.62 -19.28 -15.38
CA HIS A 197 -8.27 -18.00 -15.24
C HIS A 197 -7.71 -17.30 -14.02
N THR A 198 -7.15 -16.12 -14.20
CA THR A 198 -6.36 -15.43 -13.19
C THR A 198 -7.11 -14.21 -12.64
N VAL A 199 -7.20 -14.12 -11.33
CA VAL A 199 -7.95 -13.05 -10.65
C VAL A 199 -7.08 -12.40 -9.59
N HIS A 200 -7.00 -11.08 -9.60
CA HIS A 200 -6.35 -10.28 -8.58
C HIS A 200 -7.39 -9.57 -7.71
N ILE A 201 -7.24 -9.63 -6.39
CA ILE A 201 -8.10 -8.93 -5.45
C ILE A 201 -7.23 -8.25 -4.39
N GLY A 202 -7.37 -6.94 -4.25
CA GLY A 202 -6.76 -6.14 -3.20
C GLY A 202 -5.57 -5.32 -3.65
N LYS A 203 -4.59 -5.15 -2.76
CA LYS A 203 -3.44 -4.27 -2.95
C LYS A 203 -2.49 -4.79 -4.02
N TRP A 204 -2.24 -3.96 -5.04
CA TRP A 204 -1.29 -4.22 -6.11
C TRP A 204 0.09 -3.62 -5.83
N HIS A 205 0.17 -2.31 -5.84
CA HIS A 205 1.36 -1.51 -5.50
C HIS A 205 2.58 -1.73 -6.44
N LEU A 206 2.32 -2.08 -7.71
CA LEU A 206 3.35 -2.33 -8.71
C LEU A 206 3.20 -1.46 -9.96
N GLY A 207 2.55 -0.28 -9.81
CA GLY A 207 2.29 0.65 -10.89
C GLY A 207 0.87 0.51 -11.46
N ARG A 208 0.43 1.55 -12.18
CA ARG A 208 -0.92 1.62 -12.78
C ARG A 208 -0.91 2.05 -14.24
N SER A 209 0.22 2.55 -14.71
CA SER A 209 0.37 2.94 -16.11
C SER A 209 0.36 1.75 -17.05
N VAL A 210 0.25 2.02 -18.33
CA VAL A 210 0.23 1.02 -19.40
C VAL A 210 1.42 0.05 -19.23
N GLY A 211 1.12 -1.23 -19.20
CA GLY A 211 2.08 -2.30 -18.99
C GLY A 211 2.37 -2.65 -17.52
N MET A 212 1.81 -1.90 -16.55
CA MET A 212 2.10 -2.10 -15.12
C MET A 212 0.86 -2.52 -14.30
N ALA A 213 -0.33 -2.29 -14.82
CA ALA A 213 -1.56 -2.65 -14.13
C ALA A 213 -1.77 -4.18 -14.08
N PRO A 214 -2.56 -4.73 -13.15
CA PRO A 214 -2.76 -6.17 -13.04
C PRO A 214 -3.18 -6.85 -14.35
N HIS A 215 -4.06 -6.20 -15.12
CA HIS A 215 -4.53 -6.76 -16.41
C HIS A 215 -3.44 -6.78 -17.49
N ASP A 216 -2.43 -5.90 -17.39
CA ASP A 216 -1.26 -5.92 -18.27
C ASP A 216 -0.23 -6.98 -17.83
N GLN A 217 -0.34 -7.42 -16.58
CA GLN A 217 0.60 -8.33 -15.91
C GLN A 217 0.01 -9.74 -15.71
N GLY A 218 -0.95 -10.12 -16.57
CA GLY A 218 -1.43 -11.49 -16.68
C GLY A 218 -2.68 -11.83 -15.86
N PHE A 219 -3.38 -10.87 -15.27
CA PHE A 219 -4.65 -11.11 -14.62
C PHE A 219 -5.83 -10.84 -15.56
N ASP A 220 -6.72 -11.82 -15.72
CA ASP A 220 -7.95 -11.70 -16.51
C ASP A 220 -8.94 -10.74 -15.85
N GLU A 221 -9.02 -10.77 -14.52
CA GLU A 221 -9.90 -9.90 -13.74
C GLU A 221 -9.15 -9.29 -12.55
N SER A 222 -9.51 -8.06 -12.19
CA SER A 222 -8.90 -7.38 -11.05
C SER A 222 -9.91 -6.51 -10.29
N LEU A 223 -10.00 -6.73 -8.98
CA LEU A 223 -10.54 -5.77 -8.03
C LEU A 223 -9.37 -5.08 -7.36
N LEU A 224 -8.90 -4.03 -8.00
CA LEU A 224 -7.68 -3.34 -7.65
C LEU A 224 -7.88 -2.41 -6.44
N MET A 225 -7.03 -2.60 -5.43
CA MET A 225 -6.60 -1.54 -4.56
C MET A 225 -5.13 -1.23 -4.88
N ALA A 226 -4.88 -0.07 -5.45
CA ALA A 226 -3.59 0.25 -6.06
C ALA A 226 -2.45 0.24 -5.04
N SER A 227 -2.63 0.92 -3.92
CA SER A 227 -1.74 0.92 -2.75
C SER A 227 -2.52 1.34 -1.50
N GLY A 228 -1.83 1.76 -0.47
CA GLY A 228 -2.45 2.42 0.66
C GLY A 228 -2.88 1.51 1.79
N LEU A 229 -3.57 2.12 2.74
CA LEU A 229 -4.01 1.48 3.98
C LEU A 229 -5.52 1.25 3.95
N TYR A 230 -5.93 0.09 4.45
CA TYR A 230 -7.34 -0.21 4.66
C TYR A 230 -7.89 0.62 5.82
N LEU A 231 -9.06 1.20 5.62
CA LEU A 231 -9.87 1.70 6.71
C LEU A 231 -10.71 0.55 7.28
N PRO A 232 -11.14 0.63 8.56
CA PRO A 232 -12.08 -0.33 9.12
C PRO A 232 -13.34 -0.44 8.27
N GLU A 233 -13.91 -1.65 8.16
CA GLU A 233 -15.07 -1.93 7.32
C GLU A 233 -16.31 -1.09 7.68
N ASP A 234 -16.47 -0.75 8.95
CA ASP A 234 -17.53 0.10 9.49
C ASP A 234 -17.23 1.59 9.36
N HIS A 235 -16.07 1.96 8.82
CA HIS A 235 -15.73 3.37 8.63
C HIS A 235 -16.63 3.98 7.55
N PRO A 236 -17.24 5.16 7.79
CA PRO A 236 -18.19 5.77 6.86
C PRO A 236 -17.61 6.12 5.49
N ASP A 237 -16.29 6.13 5.36
CA ASP A 237 -15.58 6.39 4.10
C ASP A 237 -15.21 5.10 3.34
N VAL A 238 -15.54 3.91 3.87
CA VAL A 238 -15.27 2.61 3.24
C VAL A 238 -16.47 2.17 2.41
N VAL A 239 -16.70 2.83 1.30
CA VAL A 239 -17.69 2.39 0.31
C VAL A 239 -17.13 2.66 -1.07
N ASN A 240 -16.56 1.65 -1.73
CA ASN A 240 -15.97 1.78 -3.07
C ASN A 240 -15.10 3.03 -3.22
N SER A 241 -14.20 3.20 -2.30
CA SER A 241 -13.30 4.35 -2.26
C SER A 241 -12.38 4.33 -3.48
N LYS A 242 -12.40 5.41 -4.24
CA LYS A 242 -11.34 5.71 -5.21
C LYS A 242 -10.34 6.60 -4.51
N GLN A 243 -9.16 6.07 -4.25
CA GLN A 243 -8.04 6.83 -3.74
C GLN A 243 -7.01 6.97 -4.85
N ASP A 244 -6.97 8.16 -5.49
CA ASP A 244 -6.12 8.41 -6.64
C ASP A 244 -4.63 8.60 -6.30
N PHE A 245 -4.29 8.60 -5.03
CA PHE A 245 -2.89 8.65 -4.60
C PHE A 245 -2.37 7.27 -4.15
N ASP A 246 -3.16 6.26 -4.32
CA ASP A 246 -2.79 4.87 -4.09
C ASP A 246 -2.12 4.25 -5.30
#